data_a03c42b9b069df6214812a92b007686a
#
_entry.id   a03c42b9b069df6214812a92b007686a
#
_cell.length_a   1.000
_cell.length_b   1.000
_cell.length_c   1.000
_cell.angle_alpha   90.00
_cell.angle_beta   90.00
_cell.angle_gamma   90.00
#
_symmetry.space_group_name_H-M   'P 1'
#
loop_
_entity.id
_entity.type
_entity.pdbx_description
1 polymer ?
#
loop_
_entity_poly.entity_id
_entity_poly.type
_entity_poly.pdbx_seq_one_letter_code
_entity_poly.pdbx_strand_id
1 'polypeptide(L)'
;MYVPFAQKDEEKLLALTDFYKKAYRIIATLVGVLGILLTPFLPYIVNDCPDIPGLSAFYLLYMANMICSYTFTYRQSLFHVDQRPYIINFYYHMLRIIRTILQIVILITTRNFFLYLLIMIPFTLFTNLLLSWKAKKEYPFLNSGRHPALADDEKKTIFKNVYAMFNHRVSSTILNATDNLLISFFLGLTAVACNDSYNMILNFGRSLLSALFAPLNASVGNYHALNTEEKTHSLFETLHFATIWLYTFCTVSFFLLVNPVIAYVWGEEFLFSFSVVLLISVNFYIVGIRQIPVIFKEAMGFLYQDRYIPVVEALANLALSVLLVKPLGIVGIFAGTFISIVFTSFWVEPYILMHYGFHRSTKVFWLKNIRYLLISALAIALTWLCSLPFELPLLALIGVRIVLCLAIPNMIFLLFFFKIPEFRMLVNLLKQTIKKSGATA
;
A
#
# COMPACT_ATOMS: atom_id res chain seq x y z
N MET A 1 15.20 9.48 -17.31
CA MET A 1 14.27 9.97 -18.36
C MET A 1 13.83 11.43 -18.17
N TYR A 2 13.58 11.95 -16.97
CA TYR A 2 13.09 13.34 -16.78
C TYR A 2 13.99 14.40 -17.40
N VAL A 3 15.32 14.34 -17.15
CA VAL A 3 16.26 15.32 -17.69
C VAL A 3 16.30 15.31 -19.23
N PRO A 4 16.50 14.16 -19.91
CA PRO A 4 16.43 14.12 -21.38
C PRO A 4 15.09 14.57 -21.95
N PHE A 5 13.98 14.31 -21.24
CA PHE A 5 12.66 14.77 -21.67
C PHE A 5 12.53 16.30 -21.60
N ALA A 6 12.98 16.90 -20.50
CA ALA A 6 13.01 18.35 -20.34
C ALA A 6 13.91 19.04 -21.37
N GLN A 7 15.01 18.40 -21.76
CA GLN A 7 15.97 18.88 -22.78
C GLN A 7 15.54 18.56 -24.23
N LYS A 8 14.42 17.81 -24.41
CA LYS A 8 13.93 17.32 -25.71
C LYS A 8 14.96 16.47 -26.47
N ASP A 9 15.80 15.74 -25.73
CA ASP A 9 16.79 14.83 -26.30
C ASP A 9 16.11 13.50 -26.68
N GLU A 10 15.53 13.48 -27.89
CA GLU A 10 14.78 12.33 -28.41
C GLU A 10 15.68 11.10 -28.61
N GLU A 11 16.95 11.29 -28.97
CA GLU A 11 17.87 10.18 -29.15
C GLU A 11 18.16 9.45 -27.85
N LYS A 12 18.40 10.20 -26.79
CA LYS A 12 18.62 9.65 -25.45
C LYS A 12 17.34 9.02 -24.85
N LEU A 13 16.17 9.61 -25.11
CA LEU A 13 14.89 9.02 -24.72
C LEU A 13 14.64 7.69 -25.42
N LEU A 14 15.00 7.59 -26.70
CA LEU A 14 14.89 6.36 -27.47
C LEU A 14 15.82 5.27 -26.92
N ALA A 15 17.11 5.63 -26.65
CA ALA A 15 18.08 4.73 -26.04
C ALA A 15 17.60 4.18 -24.70
N LEU A 16 17.05 5.03 -23.84
CA LEU A 16 16.48 4.65 -22.53
C LEU A 16 15.26 3.76 -22.68
N THR A 17 14.38 4.05 -23.66
CA THR A 17 13.19 3.24 -23.94
C THR A 17 13.57 1.84 -24.43
N ASP A 18 14.58 1.73 -25.30
CA ASP A 18 15.11 0.43 -25.76
C ASP A 18 15.82 -0.35 -24.65
N PHE A 19 16.53 0.34 -23.76
CA PHE A 19 17.10 -0.27 -22.56
C PHE A 19 15.99 -0.86 -21.66
N TYR A 20 14.92 -0.11 -21.40
CA TYR A 20 13.76 -0.59 -20.63
C TYR A 20 13.08 -1.77 -21.31
N LYS A 21 12.91 -1.75 -22.64
CA LYS A 21 12.38 -2.87 -23.39
C LYS A 21 13.17 -4.17 -23.18
N LYS A 22 14.51 -4.09 -23.17
CA LYS A 22 15.38 -5.24 -22.87
C LYS A 22 15.21 -5.69 -21.42
N ALA A 23 15.22 -4.77 -20.47
CA ALA A 23 15.04 -5.08 -19.04
C ALA A 23 13.68 -5.75 -18.78
N TYR A 24 12.59 -5.22 -19.31
CA TYR A 24 11.25 -5.82 -19.15
C TYR A 24 11.16 -7.21 -19.77
N ARG A 25 11.82 -7.47 -20.90
CA ARG A 25 11.89 -8.81 -21.49
C ARG A 25 12.63 -9.79 -20.59
N ILE A 26 13.78 -9.40 -20.05
CA ILE A 26 14.56 -10.24 -19.13
C ILE A 26 13.72 -10.56 -17.90
N ILE A 27 13.04 -9.57 -17.30
CA ILE A 27 12.17 -9.77 -16.16
C ILE A 27 11.01 -10.72 -16.49
N ALA A 28 10.34 -10.51 -17.62
CA ALA A 28 9.23 -11.37 -18.06
C ALA A 28 9.68 -12.82 -18.27
N THR A 29 10.85 -13.03 -18.88
CA THR A 29 11.42 -14.37 -19.07
C THR A 29 11.79 -15.01 -17.74
N LEU A 30 12.45 -14.28 -16.83
CA LEU A 30 12.87 -14.78 -15.53
C LEU A 30 11.65 -15.16 -14.68
N VAL A 31 10.63 -14.30 -14.63
CA VAL A 31 9.36 -14.57 -13.93
C VAL A 31 8.66 -15.78 -14.55
N GLY A 32 8.63 -15.89 -15.88
CA GLY A 32 8.04 -17.04 -16.56
C GLY A 32 8.75 -18.36 -16.24
N VAL A 33 10.08 -18.39 -16.31
CA VAL A 33 10.88 -19.59 -15.99
C VAL A 33 10.71 -19.97 -14.53
N LEU A 34 10.84 -19.03 -13.60
CA LEU A 34 10.65 -19.29 -12.16
C LEU A 34 9.23 -19.78 -11.87
N GLY A 35 8.22 -19.15 -12.50
CA GLY A 35 6.84 -19.55 -12.32
C GLY A 35 6.56 -20.98 -12.81
N ILE A 36 7.09 -21.37 -13.96
CA ILE A 36 6.96 -22.75 -14.47
C ILE A 36 7.70 -23.74 -13.56
N LEU A 37 8.90 -23.39 -13.09
CA LEU A 37 9.67 -24.22 -12.16
C LEU A 37 8.96 -24.41 -10.81
N LEU A 38 8.16 -23.45 -10.36
CA LEU A 38 7.39 -23.56 -9.12
C LEU A 38 6.12 -24.41 -9.27
N THR A 39 5.63 -24.65 -10.49
CA THR A 39 4.38 -25.40 -10.72
C THR A 39 4.35 -26.80 -10.03
N PRO A 40 5.38 -27.64 -10.12
CA PRO A 40 5.37 -28.94 -9.46
C PRO A 40 5.43 -28.86 -7.92
N PHE A 41 5.83 -27.73 -7.37
CA PHE A 41 5.92 -27.53 -5.93
C PHE A 41 4.64 -26.94 -5.32
N LEU A 42 3.64 -26.55 -6.13
CA LEU A 42 2.37 -26.00 -5.64
C LEU A 42 1.69 -26.87 -4.58
N PRO A 43 1.58 -28.22 -4.75
CA PRO A 43 0.96 -29.06 -3.73
C PRO A 43 1.70 -29.07 -2.39
N TYR A 44 3.01 -28.79 -2.40
CA TYR A 44 3.82 -28.73 -1.18
C TYR A 44 3.78 -27.36 -0.51
N ILE A 45 3.50 -26.29 -1.29
CA ILE A 45 3.41 -24.91 -0.77
C ILE A 45 2.05 -24.69 -0.12
N VAL A 46 1.01 -25.36 -0.62
CA VAL A 46 -0.36 -25.23 -0.15
C VAL A 46 -0.69 -26.40 0.74
N ASN A 47 -0.74 -26.17 2.05
CA ASN A 47 -1.16 -27.19 3.02
C ASN A 47 -2.69 -27.42 2.94
N ASP A 48 -3.16 -28.65 3.16
CA ASP A 48 -4.57 -29.02 3.08
C ASP A 48 -5.26 -28.55 1.78
N CYS A 49 -4.51 -28.63 0.66
CA CYS A 49 -5.09 -28.26 -0.62
C CYS A 49 -6.30 -29.17 -0.89
N PRO A 50 -7.55 -28.65 -0.89
CA PRO A 50 -8.65 -29.43 -1.40
C PRO A 50 -8.30 -29.86 -2.82
N ASP A 51 -8.69 -31.04 -3.21
CA ASP A 51 -8.44 -31.57 -4.56
C ASP A 51 -9.18 -30.68 -5.58
N ILE A 52 -8.55 -29.51 -5.89
CA ILE A 52 -9.09 -28.55 -6.84
C ILE A 52 -8.66 -29.02 -8.23
N PRO A 53 -9.59 -29.57 -9.03
CA PRO A 53 -9.26 -29.98 -10.39
C PRO A 53 -8.76 -28.79 -11.18
N GLY A 54 -7.52 -28.88 -11.68
CA GLY A 54 -6.94 -27.82 -12.51
C GLY A 54 -6.22 -26.69 -11.77
N LEU A 55 -5.87 -26.83 -10.49
CA LEU A 55 -5.12 -25.80 -9.74
C LEU A 55 -3.86 -25.34 -10.47
N SER A 56 -3.08 -26.29 -11.02
CA SER A 56 -1.89 -25.96 -11.82
C SER A 56 -2.23 -25.17 -13.08
N ALA A 57 -3.35 -25.48 -13.73
CA ALA A 57 -3.82 -24.73 -14.89
C ALA A 57 -4.24 -23.28 -14.52
N PHE A 58 -4.92 -23.09 -13.39
CA PHE A 58 -5.25 -21.78 -12.88
C PHE A 58 -4.00 -20.96 -12.57
N TYR A 59 -3.02 -21.57 -11.90
CA TYR A 59 -1.74 -20.94 -11.62
C TYR A 59 -1.02 -20.51 -12.93
N LEU A 60 -0.95 -21.40 -13.92
CA LEU A 60 -0.32 -21.09 -15.21
C LEU A 60 -1.03 -19.97 -15.97
N LEU A 61 -2.38 -19.88 -15.89
CA LEU A 61 -3.12 -18.76 -16.46
C LEU A 61 -2.79 -17.44 -15.78
N TYR A 62 -2.67 -17.41 -14.43
CA TYR A 62 -2.22 -16.23 -13.70
C TYR A 62 -0.80 -15.84 -14.10
N MET A 63 0.11 -16.81 -14.21
CA MET A 63 1.49 -16.58 -14.66
C MET A 63 1.54 -16.04 -16.09
N ALA A 64 0.76 -16.59 -17.00
CA ALA A 64 0.64 -16.09 -18.37
C ALA A 64 0.13 -14.66 -18.41
N ASN A 65 -0.90 -14.33 -17.64
CA ASN A 65 -1.39 -12.95 -17.50
C ASN A 65 -0.31 -12.01 -16.93
N MET A 66 0.45 -12.46 -15.94
CA MET A 66 1.55 -11.69 -15.35
C MET A 66 2.67 -11.42 -16.38
N ILE A 67 3.08 -12.42 -17.15
CA ILE A 67 4.05 -12.26 -18.25
C ILE A 67 3.52 -11.26 -19.29
N CYS A 68 2.25 -11.39 -19.67
CA CYS A 68 1.60 -10.47 -20.59
C CYS A 68 1.57 -9.03 -20.08
N SER A 69 1.51 -8.81 -18.77
CA SER A 69 1.53 -7.47 -18.18
C SER A 69 2.84 -6.71 -18.41
N TYR A 70 3.96 -7.42 -18.62
CA TYR A 70 5.24 -6.82 -18.94
C TYR A 70 5.38 -6.44 -20.42
N THR A 71 4.51 -6.93 -21.31
CA THR A 71 4.59 -6.65 -22.74
C THR A 71 4.19 -5.21 -23.03
N PHE A 72 5.02 -4.51 -23.79
CA PHE A 72 4.83 -3.11 -24.23
C PHE A 72 4.76 -2.05 -23.11
N THR A 73 4.75 -2.42 -21.84
CA THR A 73 4.62 -1.52 -20.68
C THR A 73 5.77 -0.50 -20.60
N TYR A 74 6.95 -0.82 -21.11
CA TYR A 74 8.11 0.08 -21.14
C TYR A 74 7.81 1.44 -21.81
N ARG A 75 6.86 1.51 -22.77
CA ARG A 75 6.48 2.77 -23.43
C ARG A 75 5.61 3.67 -22.55
N GLN A 76 4.93 3.09 -21.57
CA GLN A 76 4.10 3.85 -20.64
C GLN A 76 4.93 4.75 -19.74
N SER A 77 6.24 4.44 -19.56
CA SER A 77 7.15 5.28 -18.78
C SER A 77 7.27 6.71 -19.33
N LEU A 78 7.04 6.92 -20.62
CA LEU A 78 7.05 8.26 -21.22
C LEU A 78 5.89 9.13 -20.71
N PHE A 79 4.69 8.56 -20.51
CA PHE A 79 3.58 9.31 -19.93
C PHE A 79 3.85 9.70 -18.46
N HIS A 80 4.60 8.88 -17.72
CA HIS A 80 5.02 9.24 -16.35
C HIS A 80 6.01 10.40 -16.34
N VAL A 81 6.96 10.37 -17.28
CA VAL A 81 7.97 11.44 -17.42
C VAL A 81 7.34 12.74 -17.89
N ASP A 82 6.34 12.66 -18.77
CA ASP A 82 5.53 13.79 -19.26
C ASP A 82 4.51 14.31 -18.24
N GLN A 83 4.53 13.79 -17.01
CA GLN A 83 3.58 14.12 -15.94
C GLN A 83 2.09 13.90 -16.31
N ARG A 84 1.83 12.94 -17.21
CA ARG A 84 0.48 12.59 -17.71
C ARG A 84 0.08 11.14 -17.35
N PRO A 85 0.32 10.64 -16.12
CA PRO A 85 -0.04 9.28 -15.72
C PRO A 85 -1.57 9.06 -15.73
N TYR A 86 -2.37 10.12 -15.71
CA TYR A 86 -3.83 10.05 -15.80
C TYR A 86 -4.30 9.35 -17.09
N ILE A 87 -3.53 9.43 -18.18
CA ILE A 87 -3.84 8.74 -19.43
C ILE A 87 -3.78 7.22 -19.22
N ILE A 88 -2.69 6.74 -18.60
CA ILE A 88 -2.53 5.32 -18.29
C ILE A 88 -3.66 4.85 -17.37
N ASN A 89 -3.89 5.58 -16.29
CA ASN A 89 -4.89 5.24 -15.28
C ASN A 89 -6.31 5.20 -15.89
N PHE A 90 -6.65 6.15 -16.74
CA PHE A 90 -7.96 6.20 -17.39
C PHE A 90 -8.24 4.93 -18.22
N TYR A 91 -7.34 4.58 -19.17
CA TYR A 91 -7.51 3.39 -20.01
C TYR A 91 -7.45 2.10 -19.20
N TYR A 92 -6.55 2.03 -18.22
CA TYR A 92 -6.41 0.87 -17.33
C TYR A 92 -7.69 0.62 -16.53
N HIS A 93 -8.23 1.64 -15.88
CA HIS A 93 -9.44 1.49 -15.06
C HIS A 93 -10.69 1.25 -15.91
N MET A 94 -10.84 1.96 -17.04
CA MET A 94 -11.96 1.77 -17.95
C MET A 94 -12.01 0.32 -18.47
N LEU A 95 -10.90 -0.20 -19.00
CA LEU A 95 -10.84 -1.56 -19.50
C LEU A 95 -10.96 -2.61 -18.40
N ARG A 96 -10.46 -2.31 -17.19
CA ARG A 96 -10.64 -3.15 -16.01
C ARG A 96 -12.12 -3.29 -15.63
N ILE A 97 -12.91 -2.21 -15.67
CA ILE A 97 -14.34 -2.25 -15.39
C ILE A 97 -15.05 -3.14 -16.42
N ILE A 98 -14.78 -2.94 -17.71
CA ILE A 98 -15.37 -3.76 -18.79
C ILE A 98 -15.01 -5.24 -18.59
N ARG A 99 -13.75 -5.54 -18.33
CA ARG A 99 -13.28 -6.89 -18.04
C ARG A 99 -14.01 -7.50 -16.84
N THR A 100 -14.15 -6.74 -15.75
CA THR A 100 -14.81 -7.24 -14.52
C THR A 100 -16.27 -7.56 -14.77
N ILE A 101 -17.00 -6.71 -15.51
CA ILE A 101 -18.39 -6.98 -15.91
C ILE A 101 -18.47 -8.28 -16.73
N LEU A 102 -17.57 -8.44 -17.71
CA LEU A 102 -17.54 -9.63 -18.54
C LEU A 102 -17.20 -10.89 -17.73
N GLN A 103 -16.28 -10.79 -16.78
CA GLN A 103 -15.93 -11.87 -15.86
C GLN A 103 -17.11 -12.30 -14.98
N ILE A 104 -17.89 -11.33 -14.48
CA ILE A 104 -19.11 -11.61 -13.70
C ILE A 104 -20.13 -12.33 -14.59
N VAL A 105 -20.39 -11.85 -15.81
CA VAL A 105 -21.31 -12.49 -16.77
C VAL A 105 -20.88 -13.92 -17.07
N ILE A 106 -19.59 -14.13 -17.38
CA ILE A 106 -19.07 -15.48 -17.65
C ILE A 106 -19.28 -16.40 -16.44
N LEU A 107 -18.98 -15.91 -15.24
CA LEU A 107 -19.09 -16.74 -14.03
C LEU A 107 -20.56 -17.12 -13.74
N ILE A 108 -21.48 -16.19 -13.89
CA ILE A 108 -22.93 -16.44 -13.68
C ILE A 108 -23.48 -17.41 -14.75
N THR A 109 -23.10 -17.23 -16.02
CA THR A 109 -23.66 -18.01 -17.13
C THR A 109 -23.02 -19.39 -17.29
N THR A 110 -21.70 -19.50 -17.11
CA THR A 110 -20.97 -20.74 -17.39
C THR A 110 -20.54 -21.48 -16.14
N ARG A 111 -20.50 -20.81 -14.98
CA ARG A 111 -19.92 -21.34 -13.71
C ARG A 111 -18.51 -21.91 -13.88
N ASN A 112 -17.80 -21.48 -14.91
CA ASN A 112 -16.49 -22.00 -15.28
C ASN A 112 -15.39 -20.99 -14.90
N PHE A 113 -14.66 -21.33 -13.83
CA PHE A 113 -13.58 -20.47 -13.32
C PHE A 113 -12.37 -20.38 -14.27
N PHE A 114 -12.15 -21.42 -15.11
CA PHE A 114 -11.09 -21.38 -16.12
C PHE A 114 -11.33 -20.27 -17.15
N LEU A 115 -12.56 -20.15 -17.66
CA LEU A 115 -12.93 -19.08 -18.60
C LEU A 115 -12.86 -17.71 -17.95
N TYR A 116 -13.25 -17.61 -16.67
CA TYR A 116 -13.10 -16.39 -15.89
C TYR A 116 -11.64 -15.90 -15.83
N LEU A 117 -10.67 -16.80 -15.64
CA LEU A 117 -9.26 -16.47 -15.63
C LEU A 117 -8.71 -16.22 -17.04
N LEU A 118 -9.10 -17.01 -18.02
CA LEU A 118 -8.61 -16.94 -19.39
C LEU A 118 -8.82 -15.56 -20.01
N ILE A 119 -9.98 -14.92 -19.72
CA ILE A 119 -10.30 -13.60 -20.27
C ILE A 119 -9.39 -12.48 -19.78
N MET A 120 -8.65 -12.67 -18.68
CA MET A 120 -7.69 -11.69 -18.17
C MET A 120 -6.56 -11.42 -19.17
N ILE A 121 -6.09 -12.46 -19.85
CA ILE A 121 -4.93 -12.40 -20.75
C ILE A 121 -5.19 -11.46 -21.95
N PRO A 122 -6.25 -11.67 -22.75
CA PRO A 122 -6.50 -10.78 -23.88
C PRO A 122 -6.79 -9.33 -23.47
N PHE A 123 -7.46 -9.11 -22.33
CA PHE A 123 -7.67 -7.75 -21.85
C PHE A 123 -6.38 -7.06 -21.40
N THR A 124 -5.46 -7.77 -20.75
CA THR A 124 -4.15 -7.24 -20.37
C THR A 124 -3.31 -6.90 -21.60
N LEU A 125 -3.27 -7.78 -22.58
CA LEU A 125 -2.58 -7.55 -23.85
C LEU A 125 -3.20 -6.37 -24.62
N PHE A 126 -4.52 -6.31 -24.72
CA PHE A 126 -5.22 -5.23 -25.40
C PHE A 126 -4.94 -3.87 -24.75
N THR A 127 -4.99 -3.81 -23.41
CA THR A 127 -4.66 -2.58 -22.67
C THR A 127 -3.25 -2.10 -22.97
N ASN A 128 -2.26 -3.00 -22.92
CA ASN A 128 -0.86 -2.67 -23.17
C ASN A 128 -0.61 -2.28 -24.63
N LEU A 129 -1.26 -2.96 -25.58
CA LEU A 129 -1.18 -2.62 -27.00
C LEU A 129 -1.80 -1.24 -27.27
N LEU A 130 -2.95 -0.95 -26.70
CA LEU A 130 -3.64 0.33 -26.86
C LEU A 130 -2.81 1.49 -26.32
N LEU A 131 -2.26 1.33 -25.10
CA LEU A 131 -1.39 2.33 -24.49
C LEU A 131 -0.07 2.47 -25.27
N SER A 132 0.48 1.37 -25.78
CA SER A 132 1.67 1.39 -26.64
C SER A 132 1.41 2.10 -27.97
N TRP A 133 0.24 1.89 -28.59
CA TRP A 133 -0.16 2.59 -29.80
C TRP A 133 -0.34 4.09 -29.54
N LYS A 134 -0.98 4.45 -28.44
CA LYS A 134 -1.15 5.84 -28.04
C LYS A 134 0.21 6.52 -27.77
N ALA A 135 1.13 5.84 -27.10
CA ALA A 135 2.50 6.36 -26.88
C ALA A 135 3.22 6.60 -28.21
N LYS A 136 3.11 5.71 -29.19
CA LYS A 136 3.69 5.91 -30.53
C LYS A 136 3.11 7.11 -31.27
N LYS A 137 1.81 7.38 -31.06
CA LYS A 137 1.13 8.54 -31.67
C LYS A 137 1.54 9.86 -31.04
N GLU A 138 1.70 9.88 -29.70
CA GLU A 138 2.06 11.10 -28.97
C GLU A 138 3.58 11.38 -28.98
N TYR A 139 4.40 10.34 -29.13
CA TYR A 139 5.86 10.43 -29.17
C TYR A 139 6.39 9.84 -30.49
N PRO A 140 6.37 10.62 -31.62
CA PRO A 140 6.69 10.13 -32.95
C PRO A 140 8.11 9.56 -33.09
N PHE A 141 9.08 10.02 -32.26
CA PHE A 141 10.45 9.52 -32.23
C PHE A 141 10.54 7.99 -31.98
N LEU A 142 9.54 7.40 -31.34
CA LEU A 142 9.44 5.96 -31.12
C LEU A 142 9.29 5.15 -32.44
N ASN A 143 8.94 5.81 -33.54
CA ASN A 143 8.77 5.20 -34.87
C ASN A 143 9.99 5.36 -35.75
N SER A 144 11.07 6.02 -35.28
CA SER A 144 12.27 6.37 -36.09
C SER A 144 13.07 5.16 -36.56
N GLY A 145 12.82 3.96 -35.98
CA GLY A 145 13.60 2.73 -36.32
C GLY A 145 15.06 2.78 -35.88
N ARG A 146 15.51 3.87 -35.23
CA ARG A 146 16.87 4.00 -34.70
C ARG A 146 16.94 3.28 -33.33
N HIS A 147 18.10 2.70 -33.04
CA HIS A 147 18.37 2.01 -31.78
C HIS A 147 19.68 2.50 -31.16
N PRO A 148 19.74 3.76 -30.69
CA PRO A 148 20.95 4.30 -30.11
C PRO A 148 21.32 3.53 -28.84
N ALA A 149 22.61 3.32 -28.62
CA ALA A 149 23.12 2.64 -27.43
C ALA A 149 23.39 3.66 -26.33
N LEU A 150 23.07 3.27 -25.08
CA LEU A 150 23.46 4.03 -23.90
C LEU A 150 24.96 3.88 -23.63
N ALA A 151 25.61 4.94 -23.17
CA ALA A 151 26.97 4.88 -22.68
C ALA A 151 27.10 3.95 -21.47
N ASP A 152 28.24 3.28 -21.32
CA ASP A 152 28.40 2.28 -20.25
C ASP A 152 28.40 2.89 -18.85
N ASP A 153 28.86 4.13 -18.68
CA ASP A 153 28.78 4.85 -17.40
C ASP A 153 27.34 5.22 -17.03
N GLU A 154 26.50 5.52 -18.01
CA GLU A 154 25.07 5.75 -17.79
C GLU A 154 24.36 4.47 -17.38
N LYS A 155 24.69 3.33 -18.01
CA LYS A 155 24.17 2.02 -17.61
C LYS A 155 24.55 1.70 -16.16
N LYS A 156 25.83 1.90 -15.77
CA LYS A 156 26.29 1.69 -14.40
C LYS A 156 25.51 2.55 -13.39
N THR A 157 25.28 3.82 -13.71
CA THR A 157 24.52 4.74 -12.86
C THR A 157 23.06 4.30 -12.74
N ILE A 158 22.44 3.87 -13.85
CA ILE A 158 21.07 3.32 -13.83
C ILE A 158 21.02 2.06 -12.97
N PHE A 159 21.94 1.12 -13.15
CA PHE A 159 21.99 -0.11 -12.35
C PHE A 159 22.18 0.18 -10.86
N LYS A 160 23.03 1.12 -10.47
CA LYS A 160 23.24 1.53 -9.07
C LYS A 160 21.93 2.07 -8.46
N ASN A 161 21.22 2.93 -9.18
CA ASN A 161 19.95 3.50 -8.71
C ASN A 161 18.85 2.43 -8.67
N VAL A 162 18.75 1.57 -9.68
CA VAL A 162 17.80 0.45 -9.71
C VAL A 162 18.08 -0.53 -8.56
N TYR A 163 19.34 -0.82 -8.26
CA TYR A 163 19.69 -1.69 -7.14
C TYR A 163 19.26 -1.12 -5.77
N ALA A 164 19.47 0.18 -5.56
CA ALA A 164 19.00 0.84 -4.34
C ALA A 164 17.47 0.79 -4.20
N MET A 165 16.73 1.11 -5.27
CA MET A 165 15.27 1.02 -5.30
C MET A 165 14.78 -0.43 -5.19
N PHE A 166 15.50 -1.38 -5.77
CA PHE A 166 15.18 -2.81 -5.71
C PHE A 166 15.21 -3.31 -4.25
N ASN A 167 16.23 -2.96 -3.48
CA ASN A 167 16.33 -3.36 -2.07
C ASN A 167 15.12 -2.86 -1.26
N HIS A 168 14.74 -1.60 -1.42
CA HIS A 168 13.54 -1.06 -0.77
C HIS A 168 12.26 -1.78 -1.24
N ARG A 169 12.13 -2.03 -2.54
CA ARG A 169 10.93 -2.66 -3.09
C ARG A 169 10.83 -4.13 -2.73
N VAL A 170 11.94 -4.86 -2.75
CA VAL A 170 11.98 -6.28 -2.35
C VAL A 170 11.61 -6.42 -0.88
N SER A 171 12.20 -5.59 0.01
CA SER A 171 11.85 -5.64 1.44
C SER A 171 10.37 -5.37 1.68
N SER A 172 9.80 -4.35 1.04
CA SER A 172 8.36 -4.05 1.18
C SER A 172 7.48 -5.16 0.59
N THR A 173 7.91 -5.81 -0.50
CA THR A 173 7.16 -6.91 -1.11
C THR A 173 7.24 -8.17 -0.26
N ILE A 174 8.41 -8.49 0.30
CA ILE A 174 8.57 -9.60 1.23
C ILE A 174 7.62 -9.42 2.43
N LEU A 175 7.62 -8.25 3.07
CA LEU A 175 6.73 -7.96 4.20
C LEU A 175 5.25 -8.21 3.87
N ASN A 176 4.79 -7.77 2.69
CA ASN A 176 3.38 -7.90 2.31
C ASN A 176 3.01 -9.29 1.78
N ALA A 177 3.95 -10.03 1.18
CA ALA A 177 3.68 -11.35 0.60
C ALA A 177 3.88 -12.50 1.59
N THR A 178 4.74 -12.30 2.59
CA THR A 178 5.11 -13.35 3.55
C THR A 178 3.92 -13.81 4.36
N ASP A 179 3.04 -12.90 4.80
CA ASP A 179 1.88 -13.26 5.60
C ASP A 179 0.97 -14.25 4.86
N ASN A 180 0.62 -13.99 3.59
CA ASN A 180 -0.22 -14.91 2.81
C ASN A 180 0.47 -16.26 2.52
N LEU A 181 1.78 -16.24 2.29
CA LEU A 181 2.54 -17.50 2.11
C LEU A 181 2.57 -18.32 3.39
N LEU A 182 2.80 -17.70 4.55
CA LEU A 182 2.81 -18.40 5.84
C LEU A 182 1.41 -18.90 6.21
N ILE A 183 0.35 -18.11 5.95
CA ILE A 183 -1.03 -18.54 6.16
C ILE A 183 -1.32 -19.76 5.28
N SER A 184 -0.96 -19.72 3.99
CA SER A 184 -1.17 -20.84 3.07
C SER A 184 -0.42 -22.10 3.51
N PHE A 185 0.85 -21.94 3.92
CA PHE A 185 1.71 -23.07 4.29
C PHE A 185 1.31 -23.73 5.62
N PHE A 186 0.96 -22.93 6.64
CA PHE A 186 0.67 -23.45 7.99
C PHE A 186 -0.80 -23.67 8.27
N LEU A 187 -1.71 -22.94 7.63
CA LEU A 187 -3.14 -22.90 7.97
C LEU A 187 -4.06 -23.25 6.79
N GLY A 188 -3.52 -23.39 5.58
CA GLY A 188 -4.26 -23.79 4.40
C GLY A 188 -4.97 -22.66 3.65
N LEU A 189 -5.58 -23.03 2.51
CA LEU A 189 -6.20 -22.07 1.57
C LEU A 189 -7.44 -21.38 2.12
N THR A 190 -8.22 -22.04 2.97
CA THR A 190 -9.40 -21.44 3.60
C THR A 190 -9.02 -20.24 4.45
N ALA A 191 -7.95 -20.36 5.24
CA ALA A 191 -7.44 -19.25 6.04
C ALA A 191 -6.91 -18.10 5.16
N VAL A 192 -6.33 -18.38 4.00
CA VAL A 192 -5.94 -17.36 3.01
C VAL A 192 -7.17 -16.64 2.47
N ALA A 193 -8.23 -17.36 2.10
CA ALA A 193 -9.46 -16.76 1.60
C ALA A 193 -10.12 -15.83 2.63
N CYS A 194 -10.15 -16.26 3.91
CA CYS A 194 -10.58 -15.40 5.00
C CYS A 194 -9.71 -14.14 5.09
N ASN A 195 -8.37 -14.29 5.11
CA ASN A 195 -7.44 -13.16 5.20
C ASN A 195 -7.59 -12.18 4.03
N ASP A 196 -7.81 -12.68 2.82
CA ASP A 196 -8.00 -11.82 1.64
C ASP A 196 -9.28 -10.99 1.72
N SER A 197 -10.34 -11.49 2.36
CA SER A 197 -11.57 -10.73 2.61
C SER A 197 -11.31 -9.53 3.52
N TYR A 198 -10.54 -9.69 4.60
CA TYR A 198 -10.11 -8.60 5.48
C TYR A 198 -9.17 -7.64 4.77
N ASN A 199 -8.19 -8.16 4.02
CA ASN A 199 -7.24 -7.36 3.26
C ASN A 199 -7.92 -6.53 2.16
N MET A 200 -9.00 -7.00 1.55
CA MET A 200 -9.77 -6.24 0.56
C MET A 200 -10.34 -4.96 1.17
N ILE A 201 -10.94 -5.04 2.35
CA ILE A 201 -11.48 -3.89 3.08
C ILE A 201 -10.35 -2.94 3.52
N LEU A 202 -9.27 -3.50 4.09
CA LEU A 202 -8.10 -2.72 4.51
C LEU A 202 -7.44 -1.99 3.35
N ASN A 203 -7.25 -2.66 2.21
CA ASN A 203 -6.59 -2.06 1.05
C ASN A 203 -7.45 -0.97 0.41
N PHE A 204 -8.77 -1.08 0.47
CA PHE A 204 -9.66 0.02 0.09
C PHE A 204 -9.43 1.25 1.00
N GLY A 205 -9.45 1.06 2.32
CA GLY A 205 -9.15 2.13 3.28
C GLY A 205 -7.75 2.73 3.08
N ARG A 206 -6.72 1.88 2.93
CA ARG A 206 -5.34 2.32 2.64
C ARG A 206 -5.23 3.12 1.35
N SER A 207 -5.96 2.76 0.30
CA SER A 207 -5.94 3.49 -0.97
C SER A 207 -6.53 4.90 -0.86
N LEU A 208 -7.60 5.06 -0.09
CA LEU A 208 -8.18 6.37 0.21
C LEU A 208 -7.21 7.24 1.02
N LEU A 209 -6.61 6.67 2.06
CA LEU A 209 -5.64 7.38 2.89
C LEU A 209 -4.38 7.75 2.10
N SER A 210 -3.86 6.85 1.26
CA SER A 210 -2.68 7.16 0.44
C SER A 210 -2.93 8.30 -0.55
N ALA A 211 -4.15 8.47 -1.05
CA ALA A 211 -4.51 9.61 -1.89
C ALA A 211 -4.41 10.95 -1.13
N LEU A 212 -4.65 10.96 0.19
CA LEU A 212 -4.47 12.14 1.04
C LEU A 212 -2.99 12.42 1.34
N PHE A 213 -2.18 11.39 1.54
CA PHE A 213 -0.78 11.52 1.93
C PHE A 213 0.19 11.70 0.75
N ALA A 214 -0.11 11.17 -0.43
CA ALA A 214 0.78 11.21 -1.59
C ALA A 214 1.25 12.64 -1.99
N PRO A 215 0.40 13.69 -1.97
CA PRO A 215 0.84 15.05 -2.29
C PRO A 215 1.74 15.68 -1.22
N LEU A 216 1.72 15.17 0.02
CA LEU A 216 2.43 15.77 1.14
C LEU A 216 3.95 15.70 0.97
N ASN A 217 4.49 14.66 0.34
CA ASN A 217 5.94 14.50 0.19
C ASN A 217 6.56 15.70 -0.56
N ALA A 218 6.01 16.05 -1.73
CA ALA A 218 6.48 17.23 -2.48
C ALA A 218 6.21 18.55 -1.75
N SER A 219 5.05 18.66 -1.10
CA SER A 219 4.65 19.86 -0.38
C SER A 219 5.54 20.11 0.85
N VAL A 220 5.86 19.08 1.62
CA VAL A 220 6.76 19.13 2.78
C VAL A 220 8.17 19.47 2.35
N GLY A 221 8.67 18.84 1.27
CA GLY A 221 10.00 19.15 0.74
C GLY A 221 10.15 20.62 0.34
N ASN A 222 9.17 21.16 -0.37
CA ASN A 222 9.15 22.57 -0.75
C ASN A 222 8.99 23.49 0.48
N TYR A 223 8.14 23.14 1.42
CA TYR A 223 7.95 23.91 2.65
C TYR A 223 9.23 23.95 3.49
N HIS A 224 9.92 22.84 3.65
CA HIS A 224 11.19 22.74 4.36
C HIS A 224 12.27 23.61 3.69
N ALA A 225 12.37 23.61 2.36
CA ALA A 225 13.34 24.42 1.62
C ALA A 225 13.13 25.94 1.76
N LEU A 226 11.88 26.38 1.99
CA LEU A 226 11.51 27.81 2.04
C LEU A 226 11.35 28.36 3.47
N ASN A 227 11.34 27.51 4.50
CA ASN A 227 11.06 27.92 5.88
C ASN A 227 12.14 27.49 6.85
N THR A 228 12.09 28.06 8.05
CA THR A 228 12.98 27.68 9.16
C THR A 228 12.64 26.27 9.68
N GLU A 229 13.63 25.66 10.32
CA GLU A 229 13.47 24.33 10.96
C GLU A 229 12.33 24.33 11.99
N GLU A 230 12.17 25.40 12.77
CA GLU A 230 11.10 25.54 13.77
C GLU A 230 9.71 25.50 13.15
N LYS A 231 9.51 26.22 12.01
CA LYS A 231 8.23 26.20 11.28
C LYS A 231 7.96 24.83 10.68
N THR A 232 9.00 24.18 10.13
CA THR A 232 8.91 22.82 9.58
C THR A 232 8.56 21.82 10.66
N HIS A 233 9.17 21.94 11.85
CA HIS A 233 8.83 21.10 13.01
C HIS A 233 7.39 21.32 13.49
N SER A 234 6.92 22.57 13.56
CA SER A 234 5.53 22.87 13.94
C SER A 234 4.52 22.29 12.94
N LEU A 235 4.82 22.35 11.63
CA LEU A 235 4.02 21.67 10.60
C LEU A 235 4.03 20.14 10.79
N PHE A 236 5.20 19.56 11.06
CA PHE A 236 5.34 18.13 11.36
C PHE A 236 4.45 17.72 12.52
N GLU A 237 4.52 18.40 13.67
CA GLU A 237 3.70 18.08 14.83
C GLU A 237 2.19 18.17 14.52
N THR A 238 1.78 19.19 13.78
CA THR A 238 0.38 19.38 13.38
C THR A 238 -0.13 18.27 12.47
N LEU A 239 0.64 17.91 11.44
CA LEU A 239 0.27 16.83 10.52
C LEU A 239 0.34 15.47 11.20
N HIS A 240 1.30 15.25 12.09
CA HIS A 240 1.41 14.02 12.86
C HIS A 240 0.21 13.83 13.81
N PHE A 241 -0.20 14.87 14.53
CA PHE A 241 -1.41 14.87 15.33
C PHE A 241 -2.66 14.56 14.50
N ALA A 242 -2.82 15.24 13.37
CA ALA A 242 -3.97 15.00 12.47
C ALA A 242 -3.99 13.57 11.94
N THR A 243 -2.81 13.00 11.64
CA THR A 243 -2.67 11.61 11.19
C THR A 243 -3.04 10.62 12.28
N ILE A 244 -2.60 10.84 13.52
CA ILE A 244 -2.98 9.99 14.66
C ILE A 244 -4.50 10.02 14.86
N TRP A 245 -5.12 11.18 14.83
CA TRP A 245 -6.58 11.31 14.94
C TRP A 245 -7.30 10.55 13.81
N LEU A 246 -6.90 10.77 12.57
CA LEU A 246 -7.48 10.10 11.40
C LEU A 246 -7.33 8.59 11.48
N TYR A 247 -6.12 8.10 11.80
CA TYR A 247 -5.90 6.64 11.92
C TYR A 247 -6.60 6.03 13.14
N THR A 248 -6.78 6.77 14.23
CA THR A 248 -7.62 6.31 15.35
C THR A 248 -9.06 6.08 14.89
N PHE A 249 -9.63 7.06 14.20
CA PHE A 249 -10.97 6.96 13.62
C PHE A 249 -11.10 5.77 12.67
N CYS A 250 -10.17 5.64 11.72
CA CYS A 250 -10.18 4.54 10.75
C CYS A 250 -9.99 3.16 11.41
N THR A 251 -9.13 3.09 12.44
CA THR A 251 -8.88 1.83 13.18
C THR A 251 -10.11 1.40 13.98
N VAL A 252 -10.76 2.33 14.67
CA VAL A 252 -12.02 2.04 15.39
C VAL A 252 -13.08 1.57 14.41
N SER A 253 -13.23 2.26 13.29
CA SER A 253 -14.21 1.91 12.26
C SER A 253 -13.94 0.53 11.67
N PHE A 254 -12.69 0.22 11.33
CA PHE A 254 -12.31 -1.10 10.84
C PHE A 254 -12.60 -2.17 11.90
N PHE A 255 -12.11 -1.98 13.13
CA PHE A 255 -12.24 -2.95 14.21
C PHE A 255 -13.71 -3.34 14.50
N LEU A 256 -14.62 -2.36 14.52
CA LEU A 256 -16.03 -2.59 14.86
C LEU A 256 -16.88 -3.04 13.67
N LEU A 257 -16.54 -2.63 12.45
CA LEU A 257 -17.38 -2.85 11.28
C LEU A 257 -16.92 -4.03 10.42
N VAL A 258 -15.65 -4.45 10.51
CA VAL A 258 -15.12 -5.46 9.59
C VAL A 258 -15.85 -6.79 9.70
N ASN A 259 -16.04 -7.34 10.90
CA ASN A 259 -16.73 -8.61 11.10
C ASN A 259 -18.21 -8.56 10.65
N PRO A 260 -19.04 -7.57 11.05
CA PRO A 260 -20.39 -7.42 10.51
C PRO A 260 -20.46 -7.29 9.00
N VAL A 261 -19.53 -6.57 8.39
CA VAL A 261 -19.48 -6.43 6.92
C VAL A 261 -19.10 -7.74 6.26
N ILE A 262 -18.11 -8.46 6.80
CA ILE A 262 -17.71 -9.78 6.26
C ILE A 262 -18.83 -10.79 6.41
N ALA A 263 -19.49 -10.86 7.56
CA ALA A 263 -20.64 -11.74 7.76
C ALA A 263 -21.76 -11.46 6.74
N TYR A 264 -22.00 -10.19 6.44
CA TYR A 264 -23.03 -9.79 5.47
C TYR A 264 -22.68 -10.14 4.03
N VAL A 265 -21.41 -9.99 3.63
CA VAL A 265 -20.99 -10.10 2.21
C VAL A 265 -20.50 -11.52 1.88
N TRP A 266 -19.74 -12.14 2.76
CA TRP A 266 -19.07 -13.44 2.52
C TRP A 266 -19.62 -14.59 3.35
N GLY A 267 -20.29 -14.30 4.47
CA GLY A 267 -20.81 -15.32 5.38
C GLY A 267 -20.04 -15.40 6.69
N GLU A 268 -20.65 -16.07 7.67
CA GLU A 268 -20.08 -16.21 9.03
C GLU A 268 -18.82 -17.13 9.05
N GLU A 269 -18.69 -18.02 8.09
CA GLU A 269 -17.54 -18.92 7.93
C GLU A 269 -16.22 -18.20 7.62
N PHE A 270 -16.29 -16.93 7.14
CA PHE A 270 -15.11 -16.11 6.87
C PHE A 270 -14.66 -15.27 8.08
N LEU A 271 -15.35 -15.37 9.21
CA LEU A 271 -15.07 -14.52 10.36
C LEU A 271 -13.80 -14.92 11.10
N PHE A 272 -12.94 -13.95 11.35
CA PHE A 272 -11.83 -14.11 12.29
C PHE A 272 -12.24 -13.87 13.72
N SER A 273 -11.52 -14.51 14.64
CA SER A 273 -11.67 -14.29 16.07
C SER A 273 -11.35 -12.84 16.46
N PHE A 274 -11.89 -12.42 17.60
CA PHE A 274 -11.64 -11.09 18.16
C PHE A 274 -10.14 -10.74 18.23
N SER A 275 -9.29 -11.67 18.66
CA SER A 275 -7.84 -11.46 18.81
C SER A 275 -7.16 -11.17 17.48
N VAL A 276 -7.56 -11.85 16.41
CA VAL A 276 -7.04 -11.63 15.06
C VAL A 276 -7.42 -10.24 14.55
N VAL A 277 -8.71 -9.89 14.67
CA VAL A 277 -9.21 -8.57 14.21
C VAL A 277 -8.55 -7.44 14.99
N LEU A 278 -8.36 -7.62 16.31
CA LEU A 278 -7.65 -6.66 17.15
C LEU A 278 -6.21 -6.44 16.66
N LEU A 279 -5.45 -7.51 16.42
CA LEU A 279 -4.07 -7.41 15.95
C LEU A 279 -3.97 -6.79 14.56
N ILE A 280 -4.86 -7.16 13.63
CA ILE A 280 -4.92 -6.54 12.29
C ILE A 280 -5.17 -5.02 12.44
N SER A 281 -6.11 -4.64 13.32
CA SER A 281 -6.45 -3.24 13.57
C SER A 281 -5.30 -2.46 14.20
N VAL A 282 -4.60 -3.06 15.16
CA VAL A 282 -3.42 -2.46 15.80
C VAL A 282 -2.26 -2.31 14.81
N ASN A 283 -2.01 -3.33 13.97
CA ASN A 283 -1.02 -3.24 12.91
C ASN A 283 -1.34 -2.12 11.92
N PHE A 284 -2.61 -2.01 11.50
CA PHE A 284 -3.06 -0.91 10.65
C PHE A 284 -2.82 0.46 11.27
N TYR A 285 -3.12 0.61 12.56
CA TYR A 285 -2.89 1.84 13.32
C TYR A 285 -1.40 2.21 13.38
N ILE A 286 -0.54 1.27 13.78
CA ILE A 286 0.91 1.51 13.95
C ILE A 286 1.58 1.85 12.63
N VAL A 287 1.25 1.15 11.55
CA VAL A 287 1.74 1.47 10.20
C VAL A 287 1.27 2.87 9.78
N GLY A 288 0.03 3.21 10.13
CA GLY A 288 -0.57 4.48 9.76
C GLY A 288 0.05 5.70 10.43
N ILE A 289 0.29 5.65 11.73
CA ILE A 289 0.87 6.79 12.46
C ILE A 289 2.34 7.08 12.09
N ARG A 290 3.02 6.12 11.46
CA ARG A 290 4.37 6.29 10.91
C ARG A 290 4.41 7.09 9.61
N GLN A 291 3.28 7.30 8.92
CA GLN A 291 3.24 7.96 7.60
C GLN A 291 3.90 9.34 7.61
N ILE A 292 3.59 10.20 8.59
CA ILE A 292 4.17 11.55 8.63
C ILE A 292 5.67 11.53 8.97
N PRO A 293 6.16 10.81 9.98
CA PRO A 293 7.60 10.60 10.17
C PRO A 293 8.34 10.16 8.90
N VAL A 294 7.79 9.19 8.16
CA VAL A 294 8.38 8.71 6.90
C VAL A 294 8.40 9.80 5.84
N ILE A 295 7.27 10.49 5.61
CA ILE A 295 7.17 11.56 4.61
C ILE A 295 8.18 12.67 4.89
N PHE A 296 8.30 13.14 6.13
CA PHE A 296 9.25 14.19 6.47
C PHE A 296 10.70 13.72 6.34
N LYS A 297 11.02 12.49 6.79
CA LYS A 297 12.33 11.89 6.62
C LYS A 297 12.74 11.82 5.14
N GLU A 298 11.83 11.37 4.27
CA GLU A 298 12.06 11.27 2.83
C GLU A 298 12.21 12.65 2.19
N ALA A 299 11.32 13.58 2.52
CA ALA A 299 11.33 14.94 1.98
C ALA A 299 12.59 15.72 2.38
N MET A 300 13.14 15.46 3.57
CA MET A 300 14.39 16.04 4.07
C MET A 300 15.66 15.28 3.64
N GLY A 301 15.51 14.18 2.89
CA GLY A 301 16.63 13.45 2.29
C GLY A 301 17.33 12.42 3.19
N PHE A 302 16.74 12.00 4.30
CA PHE A 302 17.34 11.04 5.25
C PHE A 302 17.07 9.56 4.93
N LEU A 303 17.01 9.21 3.65
CA LEU A 303 16.79 7.81 3.21
C LEU A 303 17.98 6.89 3.44
N TYR A 304 19.19 7.45 3.50
CA TYR A 304 20.39 6.64 3.67
C TYR A 304 20.56 6.11 5.10
N GLN A 305 20.07 6.83 6.08
CA GLN A 305 20.23 6.54 7.51
C GLN A 305 19.48 5.28 7.95
N ASP A 306 18.37 4.95 7.29
CA ASP A 306 17.55 3.78 7.61
C ASP A 306 17.60 2.64 6.58
N ARG A 307 18.52 2.69 5.62
CA ARG A 307 18.60 1.75 4.49
C ARG A 307 18.55 0.26 4.83
N TYR A 308 18.95 -0.11 6.02
CA TYR A 308 18.93 -1.51 6.49
C TYR A 308 17.70 -1.85 7.34
N ILE A 309 17.00 -0.86 7.87
CA ILE A 309 15.87 -1.07 8.77
C ILE A 309 14.74 -1.86 8.11
N PRO A 310 14.31 -1.59 6.86
CA PRO A 310 13.27 -2.39 6.21
C PRO A 310 13.69 -3.86 6.03
N VAL A 311 14.97 -4.12 5.79
CA VAL A 311 15.49 -5.50 5.66
C VAL A 311 15.44 -6.21 7.02
N VAL A 312 15.90 -5.55 8.08
CA VAL A 312 15.86 -6.10 9.44
C VAL A 312 14.41 -6.34 9.88
N GLU A 313 13.49 -5.41 9.59
CA GLU A 313 12.07 -5.57 9.86
C GLU A 313 11.49 -6.79 9.13
N ALA A 314 11.80 -6.95 7.82
CA ALA A 314 11.32 -8.09 7.03
C ALA A 314 11.83 -9.43 7.55
N LEU A 315 13.11 -9.52 7.89
CA LEU A 315 13.71 -10.74 8.46
C LEU A 315 13.15 -11.06 9.86
N ALA A 316 13.00 -10.03 10.70
CA ALA A 316 12.41 -10.19 12.03
C ALA A 316 10.93 -10.62 11.92
N ASN A 317 10.16 -10.01 11.01
CA ASN A 317 8.78 -10.39 10.74
C ASN A 317 8.67 -11.86 10.33
N LEU A 318 9.46 -12.29 9.34
CA LEU A 318 9.47 -13.68 8.88
C LEU A 318 9.82 -14.64 10.03
N ALA A 319 10.89 -14.37 10.77
CA ALA A 319 11.34 -15.23 11.87
C ALA A 319 10.28 -15.32 12.99
N LEU A 320 9.74 -14.19 13.42
CA LEU A 320 8.73 -14.14 14.47
C LEU A 320 7.42 -14.79 14.05
N SER A 321 6.96 -14.55 12.80
CA SER A 321 5.74 -15.17 12.28
C SER A 321 5.87 -16.69 12.19
N VAL A 322 7.02 -17.23 11.73
CA VAL A 322 7.29 -18.68 11.70
C VAL A 322 7.34 -19.28 13.11
N LEU A 323 7.95 -18.58 14.07
CA LEU A 323 8.01 -19.02 15.46
C LEU A 323 6.64 -19.04 16.14
N LEU A 324 5.84 -17.98 15.89
CA LEU A 324 4.58 -17.78 16.59
C LEU A 324 3.38 -18.46 15.93
N VAL A 325 3.44 -18.79 14.63
CA VAL A 325 2.33 -19.46 13.94
C VAL A 325 2.03 -20.83 14.50
N LYS A 326 3.05 -21.58 14.92
CA LYS A 326 2.86 -22.95 15.47
C LYS A 326 2.03 -22.96 16.77
N PRO A 327 2.34 -22.12 17.80
CA PRO A 327 1.56 -22.10 19.04
C PRO A 327 0.28 -21.26 18.96
N LEU A 328 0.20 -20.23 18.11
CA LEU A 328 -0.88 -19.25 18.11
C LEU A 328 -1.69 -19.20 16.81
N GLY A 329 -1.36 -20.05 15.83
CA GLY A 329 -2.04 -20.05 14.53
C GLY A 329 -1.92 -18.68 13.83
N ILE A 330 -3.00 -18.22 13.24
CA ILE A 330 -3.04 -16.95 12.48
C ILE A 330 -2.75 -15.72 13.38
N VAL A 331 -3.13 -15.78 14.67
CA VAL A 331 -2.78 -14.74 15.66
C VAL A 331 -1.27 -14.53 15.73
N GLY A 332 -0.50 -15.65 15.65
CA GLY A 332 0.97 -15.62 15.68
C GLY A 332 1.58 -14.87 14.51
N ILE A 333 1.01 -14.96 13.31
CA ILE A 333 1.49 -14.25 12.12
C ILE A 333 1.32 -12.74 12.31
N PHE A 334 0.13 -12.28 12.72
CA PHE A 334 -0.11 -10.85 12.94
C PHE A 334 0.62 -10.30 14.17
N ALA A 335 0.84 -11.13 15.20
CA ALA A 335 1.68 -10.77 16.33
C ALA A 335 3.16 -10.62 15.92
N GLY A 336 3.66 -11.49 15.04
CA GLY A 336 5.00 -11.39 14.47
C GLY A 336 5.19 -10.07 13.73
N THR A 337 4.22 -9.66 12.92
CA THR A 337 4.20 -8.37 12.21
C THR A 337 4.19 -7.21 13.19
N PHE A 338 3.34 -7.25 14.23
CA PHE A 338 3.30 -6.22 15.27
C PHE A 338 4.66 -6.06 15.98
N ILE A 339 5.21 -7.16 16.45
CA ILE A 339 6.46 -7.17 17.21
C ILE A 339 7.62 -6.67 16.33
N SER A 340 7.72 -7.15 15.08
CA SER A 340 8.78 -6.71 14.17
C SER A 340 8.75 -5.20 13.94
N ILE A 341 7.60 -4.61 13.66
CA ILE A 341 7.44 -3.17 13.46
C ILE A 341 7.80 -2.40 14.72
N VAL A 342 7.28 -2.81 15.87
CA VAL A 342 7.49 -2.12 17.15
C VAL A 342 8.95 -2.14 17.57
N PHE A 343 9.69 -3.21 17.32
CA PHE A 343 11.10 -3.30 17.72
C PHE A 343 12.08 -2.77 16.66
N THR A 344 11.62 -2.38 15.47
CA THR A 344 12.47 -1.85 14.40
C THR A 344 12.09 -0.43 14.00
N SER A 345 11.34 -0.29 12.94
CA SER A 345 11.03 0.99 12.26
C SER A 345 10.28 1.98 13.14
N PHE A 346 9.43 1.50 14.05
CA PHE A 346 8.63 2.36 14.91
C PHE A 346 9.46 3.34 15.76
N TRP A 347 10.65 2.91 16.22
CA TRP A 347 11.58 3.75 16.99
C TRP A 347 12.56 4.49 16.10
N VAL A 348 13.07 3.82 15.07
CA VAL A 348 14.18 4.31 14.28
C VAL A 348 13.79 5.48 13.39
N GLU A 349 12.62 5.43 12.75
CA GLU A 349 12.15 6.51 11.86
C GLU A 349 11.98 7.85 12.60
N PRO A 350 11.26 7.92 13.73
CA PRO A 350 11.20 9.15 14.50
C PRO A 350 12.55 9.58 15.09
N TYR A 351 13.39 8.62 15.48
CA TYR A 351 14.73 8.92 15.97
C TYR A 351 15.57 9.65 14.90
N ILE A 352 15.60 9.12 13.68
CA ILE A 352 16.32 9.74 12.57
C ILE A 352 15.80 11.15 12.31
N LEU A 353 14.49 11.32 12.24
CA LEU A 353 13.89 12.62 11.97
C LEU A 353 14.17 13.64 13.10
N MET A 354 14.02 13.24 14.36
CA MET A 354 14.26 14.15 15.50
C MET A 354 15.74 14.50 15.63
N HIS A 355 16.64 13.51 15.46
CA HIS A 355 18.08 13.71 15.67
C HIS A 355 18.75 14.43 14.50
N TYR A 356 18.53 13.97 13.26
CA TYR A 356 19.19 14.52 12.08
C TYR A 356 18.40 15.64 11.40
N GLY A 357 17.07 15.61 11.50
CA GLY A 357 16.21 16.55 10.80
C GLY A 357 15.85 17.79 11.61
N PHE A 358 15.56 17.61 12.89
CA PHE A 358 15.10 18.70 13.77
C PHE A 358 16.04 19.02 14.92
N HIS A 359 17.16 18.34 15.05
CA HIS A 359 18.14 18.51 16.15
C HIS A 359 17.50 18.58 17.54
N ARG A 360 16.42 17.79 17.75
CA ARG A 360 15.61 17.80 18.97
C ARG A 360 15.65 16.45 19.70
N SER A 361 15.31 16.49 20.99
CA SER A 361 15.26 15.29 21.82
C SER A 361 14.10 14.37 21.44
N THR A 362 14.42 13.14 21.09
CA THR A 362 13.45 12.08 20.83
C THR A 362 12.59 11.75 22.04
N LYS A 363 13.05 12.02 23.27
CA LYS A 363 12.27 11.80 24.50
C LYS A 363 11.01 12.64 24.53
N VAL A 364 11.09 13.91 24.12
CA VAL A 364 9.94 14.84 24.08
C VAL A 364 8.90 14.35 23.08
N PHE A 365 9.37 13.89 21.91
CA PHE A 365 8.49 13.30 20.89
C PHE A 365 7.73 12.08 21.47
N TRP A 366 8.43 11.16 22.14
CA TRP A 366 7.80 9.95 22.67
C TRP A 366 6.85 10.21 23.81
N LEU A 367 7.13 11.15 24.71
CA LEU A 367 6.19 11.54 25.77
C LEU A 367 4.86 12.07 25.19
N LYS A 368 4.92 12.86 24.12
CA LYS A 368 3.73 13.32 23.40
C LYS A 368 2.99 12.15 22.73
N ASN A 369 3.71 11.29 22.08
CA ASN A 369 3.12 10.14 21.35
C ASN A 369 2.48 9.12 22.30
N ILE A 370 3.07 8.84 23.47
CA ILE A 370 2.45 7.98 24.49
C ILE A 370 1.08 8.54 24.90
N ARG A 371 0.97 9.85 25.10
CA ARG A 371 -0.33 10.48 25.40
C ARG A 371 -1.34 10.27 24.28
N TYR A 372 -0.92 10.43 23.02
CA TYR A 372 -1.78 10.19 21.87
C TYR A 372 -2.21 8.71 21.78
N LEU A 373 -1.28 7.78 21.98
CA LEU A 373 -1.54 6.34 21.98
C LEU A 373 -2.53 5.94 23.08
N LEU A 374 -2.37 6.47 24.29
CA LEU A 374 -3.30 6.18 25.40
C LEU A 374 -4.71 6.69 25.11
N ILE A 375 -4.85 7.90 24.54
CA ILE A 375 -6.15 8.45 24.17
C ILE A 375 -6.77 7.71 22.98
N SER A 376 -5.96 7.26 22.03
CA SER A 376 -6.43 6.40 20.93
C SER A 376 -6.92 5.05 21.46
N ALA A 377 -6.17 4.43 22.37
CA ALA A 377 -6.59 3.18 23.02
C ALA A 377 -7.89 3.36 23.82
N LEU A 378 -8.02 4.46 24.54
CA LEU A 378 -9.25 4.82 25.26
C LEU A 378 -10.43 4.99 24.29
N ALA A 379 -10.21 5.67 23.15
CA ALA A 379 -11.24 5.86 22.13
C ALA A 379 -11.69 4.53 21.53
N ILE A 380 -10.76 3.62 21.22
CA ILE A 380 -11.06 2.27 20.73
C ILE A 380 -11.88 1.50 21.79
N ALA A 381 -11.40 1.47 23.03
CA ALA A 381 -12.03 0.72 24.11
C ALA A 381 -13.44 1.24 24.44
N LEU A 382 -13.62 2.55 24.56
CA LEU A 382 -14.94 3.15 24.85
C LEU A 382 -15.93 2.92 23.71
N THR A 383 -15.49 3.06 22.44
CA THR A 383 -16.39 2.82 21.32
C THR A 383 -16.81 1.35 21.25
N TRP A 384 -15.87 0.44 21.50
CA TRP A 384 -16.16 -0.99 21.57
C TRP A 384 -17.14 -1.30 22.72
N LEU A 385 -16.89 -0.82 23.95
CA LEU A 385 -17.77 -1.01 25.10
C LEU A 385 -19.18 -0.46 24.83
N CYS A 386 -19.29 0.73 24.25
CA CYS A 386 -20.58 1.32 23.88
C CYS A 386 -21.31 0.53 22.78
N SER A 387 -20.60 -0.29 22.00
CA SER A 387 -21.21 -1.13 20.96
C SER A 387 -21.76 -2.46 21.46
N LEU A 388 -21.36 -2.93 22.67
CA LEU A 388 -21.73 -4.23 23.23
C LEU A 388 -23.22 -4.40 23.53
N PRO A 389 -23.95 -3.36 24.05
CA PRO A 389 -25.36 -3.55 24.48
C PRO A 389 -26.34 -3.74 23.32
N PHE A 390 -25.94 -3.58 22.08
CA PHE A 390 -26.84 -3.60 20.95
C PHE A 390 -26.95 -5.00 20.32
N GLU A 391 -28.03 -5.72 20.67
CA GLU A 391 -28.44 -6.96 19.99
C GLU A 391 -29.48 -6.62 18.91
N LEU A 392 -29.01 -6.23 17.73
CA LEU A 392 -29.82 -5.76 16.61
C LEU A 392 -29.62 -6.64 15.39
N PRO A 393 -30.58 -6.68 14.45
CA PRO A 393 -30.36 -7.28 13.14
C PRO A 393 -29.10 -6.68 12.47
N LEU A 394 -28.36 -7.50 11.73
CA LEU A 394 -27.03 -7.19 11.23
C LEU A 394 -26.88 -5.81 10.57
N LEU A 395 -27.83 -5.44 9.69
CA LEU A 395 -27.80 -4.13 9.01
C LEU A 395 -28.04 -2.96 10.00
N ALA A 396 -28.95 -3.12 10.96
CA ALA A 396 -29.18 -2.10 12.00
C ALA A 396 -27.96 -1.96 12.91
N LEU A 397 -27.31 -3.09 13.26
CA LEU A 397 -26.07 -3.10 14.03
C LEU A 397 -24.94 -2.35 13.31
N ILE A 398 -24.77 -2.57 12.00
CA ILE A 398 -23.80 -1.82 11.17
C ILE A 398 -24.11 -0.32 11.24
N GLY A 399 -25.38 0.08 11.09
CA GLY A 399 -25.80 1.48 11.16
C GLY A 399 -25.47 2.14 12.49
N VAL A 400 -25.79 1.48 13.61
CA VAL A 400 -25.47 1.98 14.96
C VAL A 400 -23.95 2.08 15.15
N ARG A 401 -23.20 1.07 14.76
CA ARG A 401 -21.73 1.09 14.87
C ARG A 401 -21.08 2.20 14.04
N ILE A 402 -21.60 2.52 12.86
CA ILE A 402 -21.14 3.66 12.07
C ILE A 402 -21.33 4.97 12.86
N VAL A 403 -22.49 5.18 13.45
CA VAL A 403 -22.75 6.38 14.26
C VAL A 403 -21.81 6.47 15.47
N LEU A 404 -21.60 5.35 16.18
CA LEU A 404 -20.66 5.30 17.30
C LEU A 404 -19.22 5.59 16.88
N CYS A 405 -18.77 5.03 15.76
CA CYS A 405 -17.43 5.28 15.19
C CYS A 405 -17.25 6.74 14.78
N LEU A 406 -18.28 7.39 14.26
CA LEU A 406 -18.23 8.80 13.91
C LEU A 406 -18.24 9.71 15.14
N ALA A 407 -19.03 9.37 16.17
CA ALA A 407 -19.22 10.23 17.33
C ALA A 407 -18.10 10.10 18.36
N ILE A 408 -17.87 8.90 18.90
CA ILE A 408 -17.06 8.69 20.11
C ILE A 408 -15.59 9.03 19.92
N PRO A 409 -14.85 8.53 18.91
CA PRO A 409 -13.43 8.86 18.74
C PRO A 409 -13.21 10.35 18.50
N ASN A 410 -14.09 10.98 17.70
CA ASN A 410 -13.97 12.40 17.41
C ASN A 410 -14.28 13.27 18.64
N MET A 411 -15.30 12.92 19.43
CA MET A 411 -15.59 13.60 20.69
C MET A 411 -14.44 13.48 21.69
N ILE A 412 -13.84 12.31 21.84
CA ILE A 412 -12.70 12.09 22.72
C ILE A 412 -11.52 12.94 22.29
N PHE A 413 -11.16 12.94 21.01
CA PHE A 413 -10.06 13.77 20.50
C PHE A 413 -10.33 15.26 20.70
N LEU A 414 -11.55 15.73 20.44
CA LEU A 414 -11.94 17.10 20.70
C LEU A 414 -11.83 17.46 22.18
N LEU A 415 -12.35 16.64 23.08
CA LEU A 415 -12.32 16.88 24.52
C LEU A 415 -10.88 17.00 25.07
N PHE A 416 -9.98 16.13 24.64
CA PHE A 416 -8.62 16.10 25.19
C PHE A 416 -7.65 17.07 24.49
N PHE A 417 -7.93 17.44 23.23
CA PHE A 417 -6.94 18.13 22.39
C PHE A 417 -7.39 19.48 21.81
N PHE A 418 -8.60 19.98 22.06
CA PHE A 418 -9.06 21.25 21.49
C PHE A 418 -8.22 22.47 21.87
N LYS A 419 -7.47 22.42 23.00
CA LYS A 419 -6.63 23.51 23.49
C LYS A 419 -5.18 23.45 22.99
N ILE A 420 -4.72 22.33 22.44
CA ILE A 420 -3.31 22.17 22.04
C ILE A 420 -2.99 23.04 20.79
N PRO A 421 -1.73 23.50 20.65
CA PRO A 421 -1.32 24.33 19.53
C PRO A 421 -1.48 23.63 18.17
N GLU A 422 -1.24 22.31 18.10
CA GLU A 422 -1.39 21.50 16.89
C GLU A 422 -2.83 21.50 16.37
N PHE A 423 -3.82 21.39 17.26
CA PHE A 423 -5.22 21.45 16.87
C PHE A 423 -5.60 22.84 16.33
N ARG A 424 -5.16 23.91 16.99
CA ARG A 424 -5.42 25.29 16.53
C ARG A 424 -4.78 25.53 15.18
N MET A 425 -3.55 25.08 14.97
CA MET A 425 -2.86 25.20 13.69
C MET A 425 -3.58 24.42 12.59
N LEU A 426 -4.02 23.18 12.87
CA LEU A 426 -4.81 22.36 11.94
C LEU A 426 -6.08 23.08 11.50
N VAL A 427 -6.86 23.62 12.46
CA VAL A 427 -8.08 24.38 12.16
C VAL A 427 -7.78 25.63 11.30
N ASN A 428 -6.69 26.33 11.57
CA ASN A 428 -6.28 27.49 10.78
C ASN A 428 -5.89 27.10 9.34
N LEU A 429 -5.16 26.00 9.16
CA LEU A 429 -4.82 25.47 7.83
C LEU A 429 -6.08 25.12 7.03
N LEU A 430 -7.03 24.44 7.65
CA LEU A 430 -8.31 24.08 7.01
C LEU A 430 -9.11 25.34 6.61
N LYS A 431 -9.21 26.35 7.50
CA LYS A 431 -9.88 27.61 7.19
C LYS A 431 -9.24 28.35 6.02
N GLN A 432 -7.91 28.39 5.95
CA GLN A 432 -7.18 29.03 4.85
C GLN A 432 -7.41 28.30 3.51
N THR A 433 -7.46 26.98 3.52
CA THR A 433 -7.71 26.17 2.32
C THR A 433 -9.12 26.40 1.77
N ILE A 434 -10.14 26.42 2.66
CA ILE A 434 -11.53 26.69 2.28
C ILE A 434 -11.68 28.11 1.72
N LYS A 435 -11.03 29.09 2.34
CA LYS A 435 -11.08 30.50 1.88
C LYS A 435 -10.43 30.67 0.50
N LYS A 436 -9.34 29.98 0.22
CA LYS A 436 -8.70 29.98 -1.11
C LYS A 436 -9.56 29.31 -2.18
N SER A 437 -10.18 28.18 -1.86
CA SER A 437 -11.08 27.46 -2.78
C SER A 437 -12.35 28.25 -3.11
N GLY A 438 -12.90 29.01 -2.13
CA GLY A 438 -14.05 29.89 -2.36
C GLY A 438 -13.72 31.21 -3.08
N ALA A 439 -12.43 31.58 -3.21
CA ALA A 439 -12.00 32.77 -3.95
C ALA A 439 -11.67 32.46 -5.42
N THR A 440 -11.60 31.17 -5.79
CA THR A 440 -11.33 30.68 -7.15
C THR A 440 -12.56 30.09 -7.85
N ALA A 441 -13.68 30.00 -7.16
CA ALA A 441 -15.01 29.67 -7.70
C ALA A 441 -15.85 30.93 -7.88
#